data_141d582dae455dbd518db45b26f32208
#
_entry.id   141d582dae455dbd518db45b26f32208
#
_cell.length_a   1.000
_cell.length_b   1.000
_cell.length_c   1.000
_cell.angle_alpha   90.00
_cell.angle_beta   90.00
_cell.angle_gamma   90.00
#
_symmetry.space_group_name_H-M   'P 1'
#
loop_
_entity.id
_entity.type
_entity.pdbx_description
1 polymer ?
#
loop_
_entity_poly.entity_id
_entity_poly.type
_entity_poly.pdbx_seq_one_letter_code
_entity_poly.pdbx_strand_id
1 'polypeptide(L)'
;VLRGEEGSNALNLPDRPSDLAQRDGRGVRAGNEIAKLYADNKVDVIIYAVEKSLDSYKFNLLHCKQTFISQLKSGALGARTIDEGAMDEKSGMNFSEYMAILSGNTDLLDKAKLEKKVASLEGERKSFNKGKRDSETKLQSKTAELGNNKASLKGMTEDYGKFMGKAKKDKDGNILNLITLDGVESTNLEVIGKHLQMLAEKETTGGQYKRIGEIYGFPVKIVSETSFENGLPFVDNRFFVEGNYKYQYNYGHIAKSDPIAAANNFLNALQKIPSYIEQYDSRCKALEKEIPQLEEIAGKTWKKEEELKGLKAELAALDRKIQLELAPPTEKECKEEEKNTDNVEVVANADIRNKHQHFSKVKI
;
A
#
# COMPACT_ATOMS: atom_id res chain seq x y z
N VAL A 1 -0.84 46.84 19.93
CA VAL A 1 -1.78 46.16 20.84
C VAL A 1 -3.17 46.55 20.41
N LEU A 2 -3.87 45.67 19.66
CA LEU A 2 -5.27 45.89 19.31
C LEU A 2 -6.09 45.59 20.57
N ARG A 3 -6.67 46.61 21.20
CA ARG A 3 -7.69 46.44 22.22
C ARG A 3 -8.93 45.88 21.53
N GLY A 4 -9.35 44.68 21.92
CA GLY A 4 -10.65 44.11 21.56
C GLY A 4 -11.75 45.00 22.13
N GLU A 5 -12.87 45.08 21.42
CA GLU A 5 -14.09 45.79 21.85
C GLU A 5 -14.58 45.27 23.19
N GLU A 6 -15.23 46.17 23.93
CA GLU A 6 -15.79 45.92 25.25
C GLU A 6 -16.63 44.63 25.28
N GLY A 7 -16.23 43.70 26.15
CA GLY A 7 -16.94 42.44 26.40
C GLY A 7 -16.23 41.16 25.92
N SER A 8 -15.23 41.25 25.07
CA SER A 8 -14.39 40.10 24.72
C SER A 8 -13.19 40.10 25.66
N ASN A 9 -13.15 39.19 26.63
CA ASN A 9 -11.96 38.94 27.41
C ASN A 9 -10.81 38.64 26.42
N ALA A 10 -9.88 39.57 26.29
CA ALA A 10 -8.72 39.46 25.39
C ALA A 10 -7.83 38.23 25.69
N LEU A 11 -8.11 37.54 26.78
CA LEU A 11 -7.44 36.35 27.28
C LEU A 11 -8.09 35.05 26.82
N ASN A 12 -9.29 35.07 26.23
CA ASN A 12 -9.96 33.84 25.83
C ASN A 12 -9.63 33.47 24.38
N LEU A 13 -8.95 32.34 24.22
CA LEU A 13 -8.86 31.66 22.91
C LEU A 13 -10.29 31.31 22.45
N PRO A 14 -10.63 31.56 21.19
CA PRO A 14 -11.96 31.18 20.67
C PRO A 14 -12.06 29.66 20.58
N ASP A 15 -13.29 29.16 20.60
CA ASP A 15 -13.54 27.70 20.58
C ASP A 15 -13.43 27.10 19.15
N ARG A 16 -13.31 27.93 18.13
CA ARG A 16 -13.23 27.51 16.73
C ARG A 16 -11.97 28.05 16.03
N PRO A 17 -11.26 27.22 15.26
CA PRO A 17 -10.09 27.67 14.49
C PRO A 17 -10.43 28.79 13.49
N SER A 18 -11.65 28.78 12.91
CA SER A 18 -12.11 29.83 12.00
C SER A 18 -12.15 31.20 12.66
N ASP A 19 -12.59 31.27 13.93
CA ASP A 19 -12.73 32.53 14.68
C ASP A 19 -11.35 33.07 15.05
N LEU A 20 -10.40 32.17 15.38
CA LEU A 20 -9.00 32.52 15.59
C LEU A 20 -8.39 33.10 14.29
N ALA A 21 -8.57 32.40 13.18
CA ALA A 21 -8.07 32.85 11.86
C ALA A 21 -8.72 34.17 11.42
N GLN A 22 -10.02 34.39 11.70
CA GLN A 22 -10.69 35.66 11.43
C GLN A 22 -10.14 36.80 12.29
N ARG A 23 -9.93 36.54 13.57
CA ARG A 23 -9.38 37.53 14.49
C ARG A 23 -7.98 37.95 14.07
N ASP A 24 -7.11 36.98 13.84
CA ASP A 24 -5.73 37.22 13.44
C ASP A 24 -5.67 37.87 12.03
N GLY A 25 -6.54 37.42 11.12
CA GLY A 25 -6.69 37.98 9.78
C GLY A 25 -7.12 39.45 9.75
N ARG A 26 -7.80 39.96 10.78
CA ARG A 26 -8.10 41.38 10.88
C ARG A 26 -6.86 42.23 11.09
N GLY A 27 -5.88 41.74 11.86
CA GLY A 27 -4.60 42.43 12.08
C GLY A 27 -3.64 42.31 10.88
N VAL A 28 -3.66 41.19 10.18
CA VAL A 28 -2.70 40.83 9.10
C VAL A 28 -3.20 41.21 7.70
N ARG A 29 -4.36 41.85 7.58
CA ARG A 29 -4.94 42.23 6.27
C ARG A 29 -4.01 43.07 5.42
N ALA A 30 -3.97 42.73 4.12
CA ALA A 30 -3.37 43.60 3.12
C ALA A 30 -4.00 45.00 3.19
N GLY A 31 -3.20 46.03 3.44
CA GLY A 31 -3.72 47.39 3.63
C GLY A 31 -3.65 47.92 5.07
N ASN A 32 -3.10 47.16 6.01
CA ASN A 32 -2.80 47.70 7.34
C ASN A 32 -1.75 48.82 7.26
N GLU A 33 -2.21 50.08 7.19
CA GLU A 33 -1.34 51.25 7.02
C GLU A 33 -0.41 51.46 8.23
N ILE A 34 -0.85 51.11 9.41
CA ILE A 34 -0.04 51.20 10.63
C ILE A 34 1.14 50.23 10.56
N ALA A 35 0.93 48.99 10.14
CA ALA A 35 2.02 48.05 9.98
C ALA A 35 2.99 48.46 8.87
N LYS A 36 2.51 49.07 7.79
CA LYS A 36 3.34 49.58 6.70
C LYS A 36 4.18 50.76 7.13
N LEU A 37 3.63 51.69 7.94
CA LEU A 37 4.29 52.92 8.33
C LEU A 37 5.25 52.73 9.50
N TYR A 38 4.95 51.82 10.44
CA TYR A 38 5.67 51.77 11.72
C TYR A 38 6.26 50.39 12.04
N ALA A 39 6.03 49.37 11.24
CA ALA A 39 6.45 48.00 11.58
C ALA A 39 6.91 47.15 10.36
N ASP A 40 7.49 47.83 9.34
CA ASP A 40 8.02 47.16 8.15
C ASP A 40 7.05 46.16 7.50
N ASN A 41 5.75 46.50 7.52
CA ASN A 41 4.66 45.64 7.03
C ASN A 41 4.55 44.28 7.76
N LYS A 42 4.98 44.21 9.02
CA LYS A 42 4.91 43.05 9.89
C LYS A 42 3.86 43.24 10.97
N VAL A 43 3.23 42.17 11.38
CA VAL A 43 2.28 42.13 12.50
C VAL A 43 2.62 40.93 13.36
N ASP A 44 2.89 41.15 14.62
CA ASP A 44 3.12 40.09 15.59
C ASP A 44 1.81 39.70 16.23
N VAL A 45 1.49 38.42 16.18
CA VAL A 45 0.34 37.82 16.90
C VAL A 45 0.87 37.15 18.16
N ILE A 46 0.59 37.76 19.30
CA ILE A 46 1.02 37.25 20.60
C ILE A 46 -0.14 36.59 21.32
N ILE A 47 0.02 35.32 21.64
CA ILE A 47 -0.95 34.54 22.42
C ILE A 47 -0.43 34.40 23.84
N TYR A 48 -1.19 34.92 24.79
CA TYR A 48 -0.92 34.75 26.20
C TYR A 48 -1.64 33.49 26.71
N ALA A 49 -0.93 32.60 27.36
CA ALA A 49 -1.48 31.43 28.02
C ALA A 49 -0.83 31.26 29.40
N VAL A 50 -1.61 30.80 30.36
CA VAL A 50 -1.11 30.47 31.73
C VAL A 50 -0.76 28.99 31.72
N GLU A 51 0.40 28.66 32.30
CA GLU A 51 0.80 27.25 32.46
C GLU A 51 -0.20 26.47 33.29
N LYS A 52 -0.43 25.20 32.93
CA LYS A 52 -1.34 24.27 33.64
C LYS A 52 -2.79 24.79 33.83
N SER A 53 -3.23 25.71 32.96
CA SER A 53 -4.56 26.33 33.03
C SER A 53 -5.52 25.83 31.94
N LEU A 54 -6.77 26.32 32.01
CA LEU A 54 -7.80 26.10 31.00
C LEU A 54 -7.36 26.61 29.62
N ASP A 55 -6.46 27.58 29.53
CA ASP A 55 -5.94 28.11 28.27
C ASP A 55 -5.12 27.07 27.51
N SER A 56 -4.33 26.29 28.23
CA SER A 56 -3.59 25.13 27.70
C SER A 56 -4.54 24.11 27.08
N TYR A 57 -5.65 23.79 27.77
CA TYR A 57 -6.69 22.89 27.27
C TYR A 57 -7.39 23.44 26.02
N LYS A 58 -7.76 24.73 26.02
CA LYS A 58 -8.39 25.38 24.86
C LYS A 58 -7.47 25.44 23.65
N PHE A 59 -6.19 25.72 23.88
CA PHE A 59 -5.18 25.72 22.80
C PHE A 59 -5.07 24.34 22.15
N ASN A 60 -5.03 23.27 22.98
CA ASN A 60 -5.08 21.88 22.52
C ASN A 60 -6.30 21.60 21.65
N LEU A 61 -7.48 21.97 22.14
CA LEU A 61 -8.73 21.73 21.42
C LEU A 61 -8.78 22.42 20.06
N LEU A 62 -8.30 23.68 20.01
CA LEU A 62 -8.22 24.43 18.74
C LEU A 62 -7.28 23.77 17.76
N HIS A 63 -6.15 23.26 18.26
CA HIS A 63 -5.16 22.60 17.45
C HIS A 63 -5.67 21.28 16.87
N CYS A 64 -6.29 20.42 17.69
CA CYS A 64 -6.92 19.18 17.19
C CYS A 64 -7.98 19.46 16.11
N LYS A 65 -8.80 20.49 16.30
CA LYS A 65 -9.79 20.92 15.31
C LYS A 65 -9.14 21.43 14.02
N GLN A 66 -8.05 22.20 14.11
CA GLN A 66 -7.32 22.71 12.95
C GLN A 66 -6.67 21.59 12.14
N THR A 67 -6.07 20.61 12.84
CA THR A 67 -5.49 19.42 12.23
C THR A 67 -6.52 18.62 11.46
N PHE A 68 -7.68 18.37 12.08
CA PHE A 68 -8.78 17.68 11.42
C PHE A 68 -9.25 18.40 10.14
N ILE A 69 -9.40 19.73 10.20
CA ILE A 69 -9.76 20.53 9.04
C ILE A 69 -8.71 20.45 7.93
N SER A 70 -7.43 20.47 8.30
CA SER A 70 -6.33 20.38 7.35
C SER A 70 -6.27 19.00 6.69
N GLN A 71 -6.45 17.92 7.44
CA GLN A 71 -6.53 16.54 6.93
C GLN A 71 -7.72 16.37 5.98
N LEU A 72 -8.87 16.93 6.34
CA LEU A 72 -10.07 16.89 5.48
C LEU A 72 -9.84 17.62 4.16
N LYS A 73 -9.21 18.81 4.20
CA LYS A 73 -8.91 19.61 3.00
C LYS A 73 -7.84 18.99 2.10
N SER A 74 -6.85 18.33 2.68
CA SER A 74 -5.77 17.67 1.93
C SER A 74 -6.16 16.33 1.31
N GLY A 75 -7.35 15.80 1.65
CA GLY A 75 -7.81 14.49 1.20
C GLY A 75 -7.04 13.30 1.82
N ALA A 76 -6.18 13.57 2.78
CA ALA A 76 -5.38 12.54 3.48
C ALA A 76 -6.21 11.75 4.52
N LEU A 77 -7.40 11.28 4.13
CA LEU A 77 -8.32 10.50 4.97
C LEU A 77 -7.85 9.05 5.25
N GLY A 78 -6.57 8.74 4.99
CA GLY A 78 -6.03 7.39 5.18
C GLY A 78 -5.84 6.94 6.62
N ALA A 79 -5.79 7.84 7.59
CA ALA A 79 -5.65 7.51 9.01
C ALA A 79 -6.97 7.77 9.74
N ARG A 80 -7.59 6.70 10.28
CA ARG A 80 -8.80 6.81 11.12
C ARG A 80 -8.55 7.45 12.48
N THR A 81 -7.31 7.72 12.82
CA THR A 81 -6.89 8.40 14.04
C THR A 81 -6.27 9.74 13.65
N ILE A 82 -6.69 10.81 14.32
CA ILE A 82 -5.97 12.08 14.30
C ILE A 82 -4.61 11.78 14.90
N ASP A 83 -3.59 11.73 14.05
CA ASP A 83 -2.22 11.57 14.50
C ASP A 83 -1.78 12.94 15.04
N GLU A 84 -1.80 13.06 16.35
CA GLU A 84 -1.35 14.26 17.07
C GLU A 84 0.11 14.60 16.75
N GLY A 85 0.89 13.64 16.22
CA GLY A 85 2.30 13.79 15.85
C GLY A 85 2.57 14.16 14.40
N ALA A 86 1.58 14.09 13.49
CA ALA A 86 1.76 14.31 12.05
C ALA A 86 1.61 15.78 11.61
N MET A 87 1.70 16.72 12.53
CA MET A 87 1.56 18.12 12.20
C MET A 87 2.85 18.72 11.65
N ASP A 88 2.70 19.08 10.40
CA ASP A 88 3.47 20.09 9.67
C ASP A 88 4.99 20.06 9.92
N GLU A 89 5.70 19.29 9.11
CA GLU A 89 7.16 19.40 8.97
C GLU A 89 7.63 20.84 8.67
N LYS A 90 6.71 21.74 8.32
CA LYS A 90 6.98 23.14 8.01
C LYS A 90 6.86 24.08 9.21
N SER A 91 6.15 23.74 10.27
CA SER A 91 5.99 24.62 11.45
C SER A 91 7.00 24.32 12.59
N GLY A 92 7.79 23.27 12.46
CA GLY A 92 8.91 22.96 13.36
C GLY A 92 8.56 22.41 14.75
N MET A 93 7.34 22.58 15.24
CA MET A 93 6.92 22.09 16.57
C MET A 93 5.62 21.31 16.48
N ASN A 94 5.58 20.14 17.10
CA ASN A 94 4.36 19.35 17.23
C ASN A 94 3.55 19.76 18.47
N PHE A 95 2.29 19.30 18.53
CA PHE A 95 1.42 19.61 19.64
C PHE A 95 1.98 19.19 21.01
N SER A 96 2.59 18.01 21.09
CA SER A 96 3.19 17.51 22.33
C SER A 96 4.35 18.39 22.79
N GLU A 97 5.09 19.01 21.87
CA GLU A 97 6.14 19.99 22.16
C GLU A 97 5.56 21.31 22.71
N TYR A 98 4.43 21.79 22.16
CA TYR A 98 3.72 22.93 22.73
C TYR A 98 3.18 22.63 24.15
N MET A 99 2.60 21.47 24.35
CA MET A 99 2.11 21.06 25.68
C MET A 99 3.24 20.94 26.70
N ALA A 100 4.40 20.42 26.30
CA ALA A 100 5.58 20.34 27.14
C ALA A 100 6.06 21.73 27.57
N ILE A 101 6.11 22.70 26.66
CA ILE A 101 6.49 24.09 26.95
C ILE A 101 5.47 24.74 27.89
N LEU A 102 4.17 24.58 27.62
CA LEU A 102 3.10 25.16 28.44
C LEU A 102 3.00 24.51 29.84
N SER A 103 3.39 23.25 29.97
CA SER A 103 3.44 22.55 31.27
C SER A 103 4.70 22.84 32.10
N GLY A 104 5.71 23.45 31.47
CA GLY A 104 7.03 23.66 32.09
C GLY A 104 7.81 22.36 32.35
N ASN A 105 7.39 21.23 31.79
CA ASN A 105 7.98 19.92 32.00
C ASN A 105 8.80 19.48 30.79
N THR A 106 10.13 19.46 30.94
CA THR A 106 11.06 19.03 29.86
C THR A 106 10.92 17.55 29.50
N ASP A 107 10.49 16.72 30.43
CA ASP A 107 10.30 15.27 30.20
C ASP A 107 9.17 15.01 29.17
N LEU A 108 8.12 15.83 29.16
CA LEU A 108 7.08 15.77 28.16
C LEU A 108 7.59 16.13 26.76
N LEU A 109 8.54 17.06 26.67
CA LEU A 109 9.17 17.41 25.38
C LEU A 109 10.01 16.25 24.85
N ASP A 110 10.80 15.61 25.70
CA ASP A 110 11.63 14.49 25.33
C ASP A 110 10.80 13.26 24.98
N LYS A 111 9.70 13.02 25.70
CA LYS A 111 8.69 12.01 25.34
C LYS A 111 8.16 12.23 23.92
N ALA A 112 7.72 13.43 23.60
CA ALA A 112 7.20 13.76 22.26
C ALA A 112 8.21 13.49 21.14
N LYS A 113 9.48 13.85 21.37
CA LYS A 113 10.57 13.55 20.41
C LYS A 113 10.80 12.06 20.23
N LEU A 114 10.78 11.29 21.33
CA LEU A 114 10.94 9.84 21.30
C LEU A 114 9.75 9.16 20.61
N GLU A 115 8.52 9.57 20.91
CA GLU A 115 7.30 9.07 20.24
C GLU A 115 7.37 9.27 18.73
N LYS A 116 7.78 10.46 18.26
CA LYS A 116 7.95 10.75 16.83
C LYS A 116 8.99 9.84 16.18
N LYS A 117 10.13 9.60 16.83
CA LYS A 117 11.16 8.68 16.33
C LYS A 117 10.65 7.24 16.29
N VAL A 118 9.98 6.77 17.35
CA VAL A 118 9.40 5.43 17.41
C VAL A 118 8.36 5.25 16.32
N ALA A 119 7.43 6.19 16.14
CA ALA A 119 6.40 6.13 15.11
C ALA A 119 7.01 6.08 13.69
N SER A 120 8.05 6.87 13.43
CA SER A 120 8.78 6.84 12.15
C SER A 120 9.39 5.46 11.88
N LEU A 121 10.12 4.89 12.86
CA LEU A 121 10.75 3.58 12.74
C LEU A 121 9.73 2.45 12.64
N GLU A 122 8.59 2.53 13.33
CA GLU A 122 7.48 1.59 13.18
C GLU A 122 6.87 1.63 11.77
N GLY A 123 6.73 2.82 11.21
CA GLY A 123 6.31 3.02 9.83
C GLY A 123 7.28 2.37 8.82
N GLU A 124 8.59 2.61 9.00
CA GLU A 124 9.63 1.97 8.20
C GLU A 124 9.59 0.43 8.32
N ARG A 125 9.48 -0.10 9.54
CA ARG A 125 9.38 -1.54 9.80
C ARG A 125 8.14 -2.15 9.14
N LYS A 126 6.99 -1.48 9.24
CA LYS A 126 5.75 -1.92 8.62
C LYS A 126 5.88 -1.99 7.09
N SER A 127 6.49 -0.96 6.48
CA SER A 127 6.75 -0.91 5.04
C SER A 127 7.72 -2.00 4.60
N PHE A 128 8.81 -2.20 5.35
CA PHE A 128 9.77 -3.27 5.11
C PHE A 128 9.11 -4.66 5.17
N ASN A 129 8.33 -4.94 6.23
CA ASN A 129 7.66 -6.22 6.41
C ASN A 129 6.60 -6.47 5.32
N LYS A 130 5.92 -5.42 4.85
CA LYS A 130 5.00 -5.53 3.70
C LYS A 130 5.78 -5.92 2.45
N GLY A 131 6.84 -5.20 2.11
CA GLY A 131 7.68 -5.51 0.95
C GLY A 131 8.28 -6.93 0.99
N LYS A 132 8.68 -7.38 2.18
CA LYS A 132 9.18 -8.76 2.40
C LYS A 132 8.09 -9.79 2.10
N ARG A 133 6.88 -9.65 2.65
CA ARG A 133 5.75 -10.56 2.38
C ARG A 133 5.36 -10.59 0.91
N ASP A 134 5.34 -9.43 0.26
CA ASP A 134 5.05 -9.32 -1.17
C ASP A 134 6.11 -10.08 -1.99
N SER A 135 7.39 -10.00 -1.59
CA SER A 135 8.49 -10.73 -2.21
C SER A 135 8.40 -12.24 -1.96
N GLU A 136 8.04 -12.67 -0.76
CA GLU A 136 7.81 -14.09 -0.41
C GLU A 136 6.66 -14.69 -1.24
N THR A 137 5.56 -13.96 -1.41
CA THR A 137 4.42 -14.39 -2.24
C THR A 137 4.81 -14.51 -3.71
N LYS A 138 5.57 -13.53 -4.23
CA LYS A 138 6.11 -13.57 -5.59
C LYS A 138 7.07 -14.74 -5.78
N LEU A 139 7.95 -14.98 -4.81
CA LEU A 139 8.90 -16.10 -4.84
C LEU A 139 8.17 -17.43 -4.96
N GLN A 140 7.14 -17.68 -4.13
CA GLN A 140 6.32 -18.90 -4.20
C GLN A 140 5.65 -19.05 -5.56
N SER A 141 5.04 -17.99 -6.08
CA SER A 141 4.39 -17.99 -7.38
C SER A 141 5.39 -18.29 -8.52
N LYS A 142 6.55 -17.64 -8.53
CA LYS A 142 7.59 -17.81 -9.55
C LYS A 142 8.25 -19.19 -9.49
N THR A 143 8.43 -19.74 -8.31
CA THR A 143 8.97 -21.10 -8.13
C THR A 143 7.97 -22.15 -8.65
N ALA A 144 6.68 -21.97 -8.37
CA ALA A 144 5.63 -22.84 -8.91
C ALA A 144 5.54 -22.73 -10.45
N GLU A 145 5.62 -21.50 -10.99
CA GLU A 145 5.65 -21.25 -12.44
C GLU A 145 6.85 -21.93 -13.10
N LEU A 146 8.03 -21.84 -12.50
CA LEU A 146 9.24 -22.53 -13.00
C LEU A 146 9.06 -24.06 -13.02
N GLY A 147 8.48 -24.62 -11.95
CA GLY A 147 8.19 -26.04 -11.89
C GLY A 147 7.24 -26.51 -13.00
N ASN A 148 6.15 -25.76 -13.21
CA ASN A 148 5.16 -26.04 -14.27
C ASN A 148 5.78 -25.89 -15.66
N ASN A 149 6.58 -24.84 -15.89
CA ASN A 149 7.25 -24.62 -17.18
C ASN A 149 8.27 -25.73 -17.48
N LYS A 150 9.04 -26.20 -16.50
CA LYS A 150 9.96 -27.32 -16.67
C LYS A 150 9.23 -28.63 -16.98
N ALA A 151 8.12 -28.89 -16.30
CA ALA A 151 7.27 -30.07 -16.59
C ALA A 151 6.71 -30.01 -18.01
N SER A 152 6.19 -28.85 -18.43
CA SER A 152 5.70 -28.63 -19.79
C SER A 152 6.80 -28.78 -20.84
N LEU A 153 7.99 -28.22 -20.59
CA LEU A 153 9.15 -28.33 -21.47
C LEU A 153 9.56 -29.80 -21.68
N LYS A 154 9.60 -30.57 -20.59
CA LYS A 154 9.89 -32.01 -20.65
C LYS A 154 8.85 -32.73 -21.50
N GLY A 155 7.55 -32.50 -21.24
CA GLY A 155 6.46 -33.11 -21.99
C GLY A 155 6.50 -32.77 -23.47
N MET A 156 6.76 -31.50 -23.82
CA MET A 156 6.88 -31.05 -25.23
C MET A 156 8.09 -31.71 -25.93
N THR A 157 9.22 -31.84 -25.22
CA THR A 157 10.42 -32.50 -25.75
C THR A 157 10.16 -33.98 -26.03
N GLU A 158 9.47 -34.68 -25.15
CA GLU A 158 9.05 -36.07 -25.34
C GLU A 158 8.08 -36.19 -26.53
N ASP A 159 7.10 -35.31 -26.65
CA ASP A 159 6.15 -35.32 -27.75
C ASP A 159 6.83 -35.03 -29.08
N TYR A 160 7.76 -34.08 -29.12
CA TYR A 160 8.56 -33.80 -30.31
C TYR A 160 9.40 -35.01 -30.72
N GLY A 161 10.02 -35.70 -29.77
CA GLY A 161 10.75 -36.94 -30.02
C GLY A 161 9.85 -38.05 -30.61
N LYS A 162 8.62 -38.24 -30.07
CA LYS A 162 7.62 -39.18 -30.61
C LYS A 162 7.19 -38.80 -32.00
N PHE A 163 6.94 -37.50 -32.28
CA PHE A 163 6.57 -37.00 -33.56
C PHE A 163 7.66 -37.26 -34.62
N MET A 164 8.89 -36.85 -34.33
CA MET A 164 10.01 -37.00 -35.26
C MET A 164 10.38 -38.48 -35.50
N GLY A 165 10.19 -39.35 -34.47
CA GLY A 165 10.42 -40.80 -34.61
C GLY A 165 9.43 -41.47 -35.55
N LYS A 166 8.23 -40.92 -35.72
CA LYS A 166 7.19 -41.45 -36.63
C LYS A 166 7.02 -40.66 -37.93
N ALA A 167 7.62 -39.46 -38.03
CA ALA A 167 7.48 -38.57 -39.16
C ALA A 167 8.01 -39.21 -40.43
N LYS A 168 7.19 -39.27 -41.46
CA LYS A 168 7.59 -39.69 -42.82
C LYS A 168 7.82 -38.46 -43.66
N LYS A 169 8.91 -38.49 -44.43
CA LYS A 169 9.30 -37.41 -45.33
C LYS A 169 9.08 -37.80 -46.78
N ASP A 170 8.73 -36.82 -47.59
CA ASP A 170 8.68 -36.96 -49.05
C ASP A 170 10.10 -36.92 -49.68
N LYS A 171 10.17 -36.98 -51.00
CA LYS A 171 11.44 -36.92 -51.78
C LYS A 171 12.15 -35.57 -51.61
N ASP A 172 11.42 -34.52 -51.28
CA ASP A 172 11.90 -33.16 -51.11
C ASP A 172 12.27 -32.84 -49.68
N GLY A 173 12.10 -33.82 -48.74
CA GLY A 173 12.43 -33.69 -47.35
C GLY A 173 11.32 -33.10 -46.46
N ASN A 174 10.15 -32.77 -47.03
CA ASN A 174 9.02 -32.25 -46.27
C ASN A 174 8.30 -33.39 -45.52
N ILE A 175 7.77 -33.09 -44.34
CA ILE A 175 7.00 -34.05 -43.58
C ILE A 175 5.63 -34.25 -44.20
N LEU A 176 5.27 -35.49 -44.51
CA LEU A 176 3.97 -35.83 -45.08
C LEU A 176 2.85 -35.60 -44.07
N ASN A 177 1.71 -35.11 -44.48
CA ASN A 177 0.56 -35.03 -43.62
C ASN A 177 -0.20 -36.37 -43.64
N LEU A 178 -0.09 -37.15 -42.57
CA LEU A 178 -0.74 -38.44 -42.39
C LEU A 178 -1.91 -38.36 -41.40
N ILE A 179 -2.69 -37.31 -41.46
CA ILE A 179 -3.88 -37.15 -40.64
C ILE A 179 -4.96 -38.15 -41.08
N THR A 180 -5.62 -38.80 -40.15
CA THR A 180 -6.79 -39.63 -40.32
C THR A 180 -7.94 -39.11 -39.50
N LEU A 181 -9.17 -39.14 -40.02
CA LEU A 181 -10.35 -38.73 -39.29
C LEU A 181 -11.27 -39.94 -39.05
N ASP A 182 -11.86 -39.98 -37.90
CA ASP A 182 -12.83 -41.02 -37.53
C ASP A 182 -14.04 -40.92 -38.48
N GLY A 183 -14.38 -42.03 -39.21
CA GLY A 183 -15.48 -42.05 -40.17
C GLY A 183 -15.16 -41.56 -41.59
N VAL A 184 -13.89 -41.24 -41.90
CA VAL A 184 -13.45 -40.83 -43.23
C VAL A 184 -12.37 -41.78 -43.74
N GLU A 185 -12.73 -42.67 -44.69
CA GLU A 185 -11.81 -43.62 -45.28
C GLU A 185 -11.03 -43.04 -46.48
N SER A 186 -10.47 -41.85 -46.29
CA SER A 186 -9.72 -41.17 -47.37
C SER A 186 -8.40 -40.60 -46.82
N THR A 187 -7.34 -40.75 -47.63
CA THR A 187 -6.05 -40.14 -47.41
C THR A 187 -5.88 -38.82 -48.19
N ASN A 188 -6.89 -38.42 -48.93
CA ASN A 188 -6.87 -37.16 -49.70
C ASN A 188 -7.12 -35.98 -48.74
N LEU A 189 -6.14 -35.09 -48.63
CA LEU A 189 -6.18 -33.90 -47.77
C LEU A 189 -7.35 -32.96 -48.09
N GLU A 190 -7.79 -32.92 -49.35
CA GLU A 190 -8.94 -32.08 -49.73
C GLU A 190 -10.24 -32.62 -49.17
N VAL A 191 -10.44 -33.98 -49.18
CA VAL A 191 -11.61 -34.65 -48.62
C VAL A 191 -11.63 -34.49 -47.09
N ILE A 192 -10.48 -34.71 -46.46
CA ILE A 192 -10.29 -34.55 -45.02
C ILE A 192 -10.58 -33.09 -44.61
N GLY A 193 -10.05 -32.12 -45.37
CA GLY A 193 -10.26 -30.71 -45.08
C GLY A 193 -11.73 -30.28 -45.21
N LYS A 194 -12.44 -30.72 -46.21
CA LYS A 194 -13.90 -30.49 -46.35
C LYS A 194 -14.70 -31.06 -45.18
N HIS A 195 -14.31 -32.23 -44.67
CA HIS A 195 -14.95 -32.83 -43.48
C HIS A 195 -14.64 -32.01 -42.22
N LEU A 196 -13.42 -31.53 -42.04
CA LEU A 196 -13.05 -30.65 -40.94
C LEU A 196 -13.81 -29.32 -40.95
N GLN A 197 -13.99 -28.71 -42.16
CA GLN A 197 -14.80 -27.52 -42.34
C GLN A 197 -16.27 -27.76 -41.94
N MET A 198 -16.83 -28.89 -42.34
CA MET A 198 -18.18 -29.28 -41.91
C MET A 198 -18.29 -29.48 -40.38
N LEU A 199 -17.29 -30.11 -39.76
CA LEU A 199 -17.24 -30.21 -38.27
C LEU A 199 -17.13 -28.84 -37.58
N ALA A 200 -16.35 -27.93 -38.16
CA ALA A 200 -16.20 -26.57 -37.66
C ALA A 200 -17.52 -25.77 -37.65
N GLU A 201 -18.41 -26.06 -38.62
CA GLU A 201 -19.70 -25.37 -38.73
C GLU A 201 -20.81 -26.03 -37.89
N LYS A 202 -20.81 -27.37 -37.81
CA LYS A 202 -21.95 -28.12 -37.32
C LYS A 202 -21.77 -28.78 -35.96
N GLU A 203 -20.51 -29.02 -35.54
CA GLU A 203 -20.25 -29.75 -34.30
C GLU A 203 -20.54 -28.87 -33.09
N THR A 204 -21.16 -29.51 -32.07
CA THR A 204 -21.42 -28.88 -30.77
C THR A 204 -21.03 -29.83 -29.67
N THR A 205 -19.94 -29.58 -28.97
CA THR A 205 -19.40 -30.47 -27.95
C THR A 205 -19.81 -30.09 -26.54
N GLY A 206 -20.47 -28.94 -26.33
CA GLY A 206 -20.88 -28.47 -25.02
C GLY A 206 -19.69 -28.21 -24.06
N GLY A 207 -18.54 -27.80 -24.58
CA GLY A 207 -17.33 -27.58 -23.79
C GLY A 207 -16.50 -28.85 -23.51
N GLN A 208 -16.94 -30.02 -24.00
CA GLN A 208 -16.18 -31.25 -23.83
C GLN A 208 -15.23 -31.48 -25.01
N TYR A 209 -14.09 -32.12 -24.72
CA TYR A 209 -13.10 -32.45 -25.75
C TYR A 209 -13.50 -33.74 -26.44
N LYS A 210 -13.88 -33.64 -27.72
CA LYS A 210 -14.28 -34.81 -28.54
C LYS A 210 -13.12 -35.19 -29.47
N ARG A 211 -12.72 -36.45 -29.46
CA ARG A 211 -11.76 -36.99 -30.44
C ARG A 211 -12.45 -37.05 -31.80
N ILE A 212 -11.73 -36.66 -32.84
CA ILE A 212 -12.20 -36.67 -34.24
C ILE A 212 -11.26 -37.40 -35.17
N GLY A 213 -10.08 -37.82 -34.70
CA GLY A 213 -9.09 -38.49 -35.54
C GLY A 213 -7.73 -38.59 -34.85
N GLU A 214 -6.72 -38.85 -35.66
CA GLU A 214 -5.33 -39.03 -35.20
C GLU A 214 -4.33 -38.52 -36.26
N ILE A 215 -3.18 -38.02 -35.78
CA ILE A 215 -2.00 -37.67 -36.61
C ILE A 215 -0.72 -38.13 -35.93
N TYR A 216 0.06 -38.99 -36.54
CA TYR A 216 1.35 -39.52 -36.05
C TYR A 216 1.24 -40.17 -34.63
N GLY A 217 0.08 -40.71 -34.27
CA GLY A 217 -0.18 -41.32 -32.93
C GLY A 217 -0.64 -40.31 -31.91
N PHE A 218 -0.90 -39.09 -32.29
CA PHE A 218 -1.48 -38.06 -31.44
C PHE A 218 -2.98 -37.90 -31.77
N PRO A 219 -3.88 -38.02 -30.78
CA PRO A 219 -5.29 -37.77 -31.03
C PRO A 219 -5.57 -36.34 -31.42
N VAL A 220 -6.41 -36.19 -32.43
CA VAL A 220 -6.95 -34.89 -32.87
C VAL A 220 -8.31 -34.70 -32.19
N LYS A 221 -8.48 -33.55 -31.56
CA LYS A 221 -9.70 -33.24 -30.81
C LYS A 221 -10.31 -31.92 -31.23
N ILE A 222 -11.64 -31.80 -31.01
CA ILE A 222 -12.40 -30.55 -31.16
C ILE A 222 -13.05 -30.19 -29.83
N VAL A 223 -13.18 -28.91 -29.55
CA VAL A 223 -13.98 -28.37 -28.45
C VAL A 223 -14.82 -27.21 -28.95
N SER A 224 -16.09 -27.19 -28.58
CA SER A 224 -17.00 -26.08 -28.85
C SER A 224 -17.10 -25.18 -27.62
N GLU A 225 -16.74 -23.92 -27.74
CA GLU A 225 -16.89 -22.91 -26.69
C GLU A 225 -17.98 -21.93 -27.12
N THR A 226 -18.83 -21.51 -26.18
CA THR A 226 -19.79 -20.44 -26.46
C THR A 226 -19.10 -19.11 -26.25
N SER A 227 -18.94 -18.35 -27.33
CA SER A 227 -18.42 -16.99 -27.34
C SER A 227 -19.55 -16.00 -27.63
N PHE A 228 -19.33 -14.73 -27.32
CA PHE A 228 -20.30 -13.67 -27.57
C PHE A 228 -19.71 -12.63 -28.52
N GLU A 229 -20.42 -12.37 -29.62
CA GLU A 229 -20.09 -11.30 -30.56
C GLU A 229 -21.30 -10.36 -30.67
N ASN A 230 -21.08 -9.08 -30.43
CA ASN A 230 -22.14 -8.05 -30.39
C ASN A 230 -23.34 -8.41 -29.47
N GLY A 231 -23.08 -9.16 -28.39
CA GLY A 231 -24.11 -9.60 -27.43
C GLY A 231 -24.89 -10.85 -27.86
N LEU A 232 -24.59 -11.42 -29.02
CA LEU A 232 -25.21 -12.65 -29.52
C LEU A 232 -24.27 -13.83 -29.26
N PRO A 233 -24.75 -14.95 -28.70
CA PRO A 233 -23.96 -16.15 -28.49
C PRO A 233 -23.71 -16.82 -29.85
N PHE A 234 -22.47 -17.24 -30.08
CA PHE A 234 -22.10 -18.11 -31.20
C PHE A 234 -21.20 -19.24 -30.70
N VAL A 235 -21.23 -20.36 -31.43
CA VAL A 235 -20.38 -21.52 -31.13
C VAL A 235 -19.05 -21.35 -31.85
N ASP A 236 -17.98 -21.31 -31.07
CA ASP A 236 -16.61 -21.26 -31.57
C ASP A 236 -15.95 -22.63 -31.44
N ASN A 237 -15.70 -23.27 -32.58
CA ASN A 237 -15.10 -24.59 -32.64
C ASN A 237 -13.59 -24.49 -32.78
N ARG A 238 -12.87 -25.05 -31.81
CA ARG A 238 -11.40 -25.07 -31.77
C ARG A 238 -10.87 -26.48 -31.86
N PHE A 239 -9.82 -26.62 -32.66
CA PHE A 239 -9.16 -27.87 -32.95
C PHE A 239 -7.75 -27.89 -32.40
N PHE A 240 -7.32 -29.03 -31.89
CA PHE A 240 -5.97 -29.21 -31.37
C PHE A 240 -5.51 -30.67 -31.46
N VAL A 241 -4.20 -30.84 -31.40
CA VAL A 241 -3.54 -32.13 -31.29
C VAL A 241 -3.14 -32.35 -29.83
N GLU A 242 -3.57 -33.43 -29.23
CA GLU A 242 -3.32 -33.73 -27.82
C GLU A 242 -2.07 -34.61 -27.67
N GLY A 243 -1.07 -34.08 -27.00
CA GLY A 243 0.07 -34.80 -26.48
C GLY A 243 0.15 -34.62 -24.96
N ASN A 244 1.35 -34.58 -24.41
CA ASN A 244 1.58 -34.08 -23.05
C ASN A 244 1.19 -32.59 -22.95
N TYR A 245 1.13 -31.91 -24.09
CA TYR A 245 0.64 -30.56 -24.24
C TYR A 245 -0.43 -30.51 -25.33
N LYS A 246 -1.28 -29.46 -25.31
CA LYS A 246 -2.28 -29.25 -26.37
C LYS A 246 -1.71 -28.35 -27.46
N TYR A 247 -1.39 -28.94 -28.60
CA TYR A 247 -0.82 -28.23 -29.73
C TYR A 247 -1.89 -27.71 -30.66
N GLN A 248 -1.82 -26.44 -30.98
CA GLN A 248 -2.77 -25.79 -31.87
C GLN A 248 -2.04 -24.87 -32.86
N TYR A 249 -2.61 -24.75 -34.04
CA TYR A 249 -2.21 -23.78 -35.04
C TYR A 249 -3.33 -22.76 -35.21
N ASN A 250 -3.02 -21.51 -35.50
CA ASN A 250 -4.00 -20.45 -35.64
C ASN A 250 -5.07 -20.40 -34.55
N TYR A 251 -4.65 -20.45 -33.27
CA TYR A 251 -5.52 -20.45 -32.09
C TYR A 251 -6.60 -21.57 -32.07
N GLY A 252 -6.37 -22.65 -32.83
CA GLY A 252 -7.32 -23.74 -32.95
C GLY A 252 -8.35 -23.59 -34.09
N HIS A 253 -8.37 -22.47 -34.79
CA HIS A 253 -9.26 -22.26 -35.92
C HIS A 253 -8.68 -22.88 -37.20
N ILE A 254 -9.53 -23.49 -38.00
CA ILE A 254 -9.14 -24.02 -39.32
C ILE A 254 -9.52 -23.05 -40.42
N ALA A 255 -8.86 -23.21 -41.57
CA ALA A 255 -9.15 -22.41 -42.75
C ALA A 255 -10.55 -22.73 -43.31
N LYS A 256 -11.42 -21.72 -43.38
CA LYS A 256 -12.81 -21.89 -43.87
C LYS A 256 -12.89 -22.00 -45.42
N SER A 257 -11.97 -21.37 -46.14
CA SER A 257 -11.98 -21.28 -47.61
C SER A 257 -11.07 -22.28 -48.30
N ASP A 258 -10.08 -22.84 -47.59
CA ASP A 258 -9.10 -23.76 -48.14
C ASP A 258 -9.10 -25.09 -47.37
N PRO A 259 -9.64 -26.17 -47.96
CA PRO A 259 -9.67 -27.48 -47.32
C PRO A 259 -8.27 -28.06 -47.06
N ILE A 260 -7.32 -27.87 -47.98
CA ILE A 260 -5.96 -28.40 -47.79
C ILE A 260 -5.25 -27.68 -46.63
N ALA A 261 -5.41 -26.36 -46.55
CA ALA A 261 -4.89 -25.60 -45.43
C ALA A 261 -5.55 -26.04 -44.08
N ALA A 262 -6.87 -26.35 -44.09
CA ALA A 262 -7.57 -26.85 -42.92
C ALA A 262 -6.99 -28.20 -42.45
N ALA A 263 -6.70 -29.12 -43.34
CA ALA A 263 -6.04 -30.39 -43.01
C ALA A 263 -4.60 -30.21 -42.52
N ASN A 264 -3.87 -29.24 -43.06
CA ASN A 264 -2.49 -28.97 -42.69
C ASN A 264 -2.34 -28.28 -41.33
N ASN A 265 -3.40 -27.70 -40.75
CA ASN A 265 -3.34 -27.07 -39.43
C ASN A 265 -2.77 -27.98 -38.33
N PHE A 266 -3.06 -29.27 -38.38
CA PHE A 266 -2.60 -30.23 -37.39
C PHE A 266 -1.14 -30.60 -37.55
N LEU A 267 -0.66 -30.79 -38.77
CA LEU A 267 0.77 -30.95 -39.05
C LEU A 267 1.55 -29.70 -38.65
N ASN A 268 1.05 -28.52 -39.01
CA ASN A 268 1.66 -27.24 -38.67
C ASN A 268 1.71 -27.05 -37.12
N ALA A 269 0.71 -27.53 -36.40
CA ALA A 269 0.71 -27.50 -34.92
C ALA A 269 1.84 -28.35 -34.34
N LEU A 270 2.07 -29.55 -34.87
CA LEU A 270 3.21 -30.40 -34.46
C LEU A 270 4.56 -29.82 -34.85
N GLN A 271 4.67 -29.23 -36.05
CA GLN A 271 5.89 -28.58 -36.52
C GLN A 271 6.25 -27.33 -35.71
N LYS A 272 5.31 -26.70 -35.02
CA LYS A 272 5.55 -25.59 -34.09
C LYS A 272 6.12 -26.01 -32.72
N ILE A 273 6.17 -27.29 -32.38
CA ILE A 273 6.65 -27.76 -31.09
C ILE A 273 8.05 -27.21 -30.74
N PRO A 274 9.06 -27.18 -31.65
CA PRO A 274 10.35 -26.59 -31.37
C PRO A 274 10.28 -25.13 -30.90
N SER A 275 9.43 -24.34 -31.52
CA SER A 275 9.23 -22.93 -31.15
C SER A 275 8.62 -22.80 -29.74
N TYR A 276 7.71 -23.67 -29.35
CA TYR A 276 7.21 -23.70 -27.98
C TYR A 276 8.30 -24.11 -26.99
N ILE A 277 9.12 -25.11 -27.32
CA ILE A 277 10.27 -25.53 -26.52
C ILE A 277 11.20 -24.35 -26.27
N GLU A 278 11.59 -23.60 -27.30
CA GLU A 278 12.45 -22.42 -27.18
C GLU A 278 11.84 -21.33 -26.32
N GLN A 279 10.53 -21.08 -26.46
CA GLN A 279 9.82 -20.09 -25.64
C GLN A 279 9.79 -20.48 -24.16
N TYR A 280 9.48 -21.74 -23.84
CA TYR A 280 9.45 -22.22 -22.48
C TYR A 280 10.84 -22.31 -21.86
N ASP A 281 11.87 -22.70 -22.60
CA ASP A 281 13.25 -22.67 -22.17
C ASP A 281 13.71 -21.26 -21.81
N SER A 282 13.39 -20.29 -22.68
CA SER A 282 13.68 -18.87 -22.42
C SER A 282 12.97 -18.35 -21.18
N ARG A 283 11.72 -18.75 -20.96
CA ARG A 283 10.97 -18.42 -19.72
C ARG A 283 11.59 -19.05 -18.48
N CYS A 284 11.99 -20.33 -18.57
CA CYS A 284 12.67 -21.00 -17.46
C CYS A 284 13.98 -20.28 -17.09
N LYS A 285 14.81 -19.93 -18.08
CA LYS A 285 16.05 -19.18 -17.88
C LYS A 285 15.82 -17.80 -17.25
N ALA A 286 14.75 -17.11 -17.62
CA ALA A 286 14.40 -15.82 -17.03
C ALA A 286 13.99 -15.98 -15.55
N LEU A 287 13.15 -16.98 -15.23
CA LEU A 287 12.72 -17.28 -13.87
C LEU A 287 13.89 -17.74 -13.00
N GLU A 288 14.81 -18.54 -13.52
CA GLU A 288 16.03 -18.97 -12.81
C GLU A 288 16.97 -17.81 -12.44
N LYS A 289 16.90 -16.69 -13.14
CA LYS A 289 17.63 -15.47 -12.79
C LYS A 289 16.86 -14.58 -11.79
N GLU A 290 15.52 -14.56 -11.88
CA GLU A 290 14.66 -13.73 -11.04
C GLU A 290 14.51 -14.30 -9.62
N ILE A 291 14.37 -15.62 -9.49
CA ILE A 291 14.15 -16.33 -8.22
C ILE A 291 15.24 -16.03 -7.19
N PRO A 292 16.55 -16.13 -7.47
CA PRO A 292 17.59 -15.83 -6.49
C PRO A 292 17.57 -14.39 -5.98
N GLN A 293 17.17 -13.42 -6.82
CA GLN A 293 17.02 -12.03 -6.41
C GLN A 293 15.87 -11.85 -5.42
N LEU A 294 14.76 -12.55 -5.65
CA LEU A 294 13.61 -12.54 -4.73
C LEU A 294 13.95 -13.25 -3.41
N GLU A 295 14.71 -14.34 -3.45
CA GLU A 295 15.22 -15.05 -2.26
C GLU A 295 16.11 -14.14 -1.41
N GLU A 296 17.02 -13.40 -2.04
CA GLU A 296 17.87 -12.43 -1.34
C GLU A 296 17.03 -11.34 -0.65
N ILE A 297 16.01 -10.79 -1.31
CA ILE A 297 15.13 -9.76 -0.74
C ILE A 297 14.29 -10.35 0.40
N ALA A 298 13.70 -11.51 0.20
CA ALA A 298 12.89 -12.21 1.21
C ALA A 298 13.71 -12.64 2.44
N GLY A 299 15.01 -12.94 2.26
CA GLY A 299 15.93 -13.30 3.35
C GLY A 299 16.43 -12.13 4.18
N LYS A 300 16.25 -10.87 3.72
CA LYS A 300 16.72 -9.68 4.45
C LYS A 300 15.99 -9.50 5.78
N THR A 301 16.72 -9.06 6.80
CA THR A 301 16.18 -8.63 8.09
C THR A 301 16.23 -7.12 8.20
N TRP A 302 15.26 -6.54 8.90
CA TRP A 302 15.25 -5.10 9.12
C TRP A 302 16.35 -4.69 10.10
N LYS A 303 17.27 -3.82 9.66
CA LYS A 303 18.50 -3.51 10.40
C LYS A 303 18.29 -2.65 11.66
N LYS A 304 17.18 -1.92 11.76
CA LYS A 304 16.91 -0.99 12.85
C LYS A 304 16.02 -1.58 13.97
N GLU A 305 15.89 -2.91 14.05
CA GLU A 305 15.03 -3.56 15.06
C GLU A 305 15.52 -3.31 16.49
N GLU A 306 16.85 -3.36 16.71
CA GLU A 306 17.42 -3.11 18.03
C GLU A 306 17.32 -1.62 18.43
N GLU A 307 17.50 -0.71 17.48
CA GLU A 307 17.29 0.73 17.69
C GLU A 307 15.83 1.01 18.12
N LEU A 308 14.85 0.43 17.43
CA LEU A 308 13.44 0.57 17.78
C LEU A 308 13.14 0.01 19.18
N LYS A 309 13.71 -1.14 19.55
CA LYS A 309 13.54 -1.71 20.88
C LYS A 309 14.14 -0.80 21.98
N GLY A 310 15.33 -0.24 21.73
CA GLY A 310 15.98 0.70 22.63
C GLY A 310 15.12 1.94 22.88
N LEU A 311 14.66 2.60 21.81
CA LEU A 311 13.82 3.78 21.90
C LEU A 311 12.46 3.51 22.59
N LYS A 312 11.87 2.33 22.39
CA LYS A 312 10.66 1.94 23.12
C LYS A 312 10.91 1.74 24.61
N ALA A 313 12.06 1.18 24.98
CA ALA A 313 12.43 1.02 26.39
C ALA A 313 12.67 2.38 27.06
N GLU A 314 13.35 3.31 26.38
CA GLU A 314 13.54 4.69 26.84
C GLU A 314 12.19 5.42 27.01
N LEU A 315 11.29 5.29 26.03
CA LEU A 315 9.96 5.89 26.10
C LEU A 315 9.16 5.34 27.30
N ALA A 316 9.18 4.03 27.51
CA ALA A 316 8.51 3.41 28.64
C ALA A 316 9.10 3.83 30.00
N ALA A 317 10.41 4.06 30.08
CA ALA A 317 11.05 4.56 31.30
C ALA A 317 10.65 6.01 31.57
N LEU A 318 10.60 6.84 30.52
CA LEU A 318 10.18 8.24 30.63
C LEU A 318 8.70 8.36 30.99
N ASP A 319 7.84 7.51 30.42
CA ASP A 319 6.42 7.45 30.80
C ASP A 319 6.22 7.15 32.28
N ARG A 320 6.97 6.19 32.83
CA ARG A 320 6.91 5.87 34.28
C ARG A 320 7.35 7.03 35.13
N LYS A 321 8.42 7.75 34.73
CA LYS A 321 8.91 8.93 35.44
C LYS A 321 7.83 10.02 35.47
N ILE A 322 7.24 10.36 34.35
CA ILE A 322 6.18 11.35 34.23
C ILE A 322 4.96 10.95 35.05
N GLN A 323 4.56 9.67 35.05
CA GLN A 323 3.44 9.18 35.89
C GLN A 323 3.71 9.31 37.36
N LEU A 324 4.94 9.06 37.81
CA LEU A 324 5.32 9.24 39.22
C LEU A 324 5.31 10.71 39.64
N GLU A 325 5.73 11.62 38.80
CA GLU A 325 5.70 13.06 39.02
C GLU A 325 4.28 13.66 39.05
N LEU A 326 3.36 13.07 38.27
CA LEU A 326 1.95 13.49 38.18
C LEU A 326 1.05 12.75 39.17
N ALA A 327 1.55 11.74 39.88
CA ALA A 327 0.77 11.05 40.90
C ALA A 327 0.42 12.02 42.04
N PRO A 328 -0.86 12.07 42.49
CA PRO A 328 -1.20 12.88 43.64
C PRO A 328 -0.41 12.40 44.88
N PRO A 329 0.03 13.32 45.75
CA PRO A 329 0.80 12.95 46.92
C PRO A 329 0.06 11.89 47.72
N THR A 330 0.75 10.83 48.08
CA THR A 330 0.18 9.75 48.91
C THR A 330 -0.23 10.29 50.26
N GLU A 331 -1.32 9.76 50.85
CA GLU A 331 -1.87 10.18 52.19
C GLU A 331 -0.81 10.26 53.31
N LYS A 332 0.39 9.72 53.13
CA LYS A 332 1.51 9.82 54.06
C LYS A 332 2.25 11.16 53.95
N GLU A 333 2.36 11.75 52.79
CA GLU A 333 3.03 13.05 52.57
C GLU A 333 2.13 14.21 53.03
N CYS A 334 0.80 14.09 52.86
CA CYS A 334 -0.16 15.05 53.41
C CYS A 334 -0.13 15.11 54.96
N LYS A 335 0.20 14.02 55.66
CA LYS A 335 0.31 14.00 57.12
C LYS A 335 1.63 14.57 57.66
N GLU A 336 2.67 14.64 56.82
CA GLU A 336 3.95 15.28 57.20
C GLU A 336 3.90 16.79 56.92
N GLU A 337 3.18 17.25 55.91
CA GLU A 337 2.96 18.66 55.64
C GLU A 337 2.02 19.31 56.66
N GLU A 338 0.94 18.63 57.11
CA GLU A 338 0.09 19.10 58.21
C GLU A 338 0.83 19.22 59.53
N LYS A 339 1.83 18.38 59.81
CA LYS A 339 2.65 18.49 61.02
C LYS A 339 3.69 19.61 60.94
N ASN A 340 4.08 20.04 59.76
CA ASN A 340 5.00 21.17 59.58
C ASN A 340 4.29 22.53 59.57
N THR A 341 2.99 22.58 59.23
CA THR A 341 2.21 23.83 59.24
C THR A 341 1.79 24.23 60.70
N ASP A 342 1.57 23.27 61.59
CA ASP A 342 1.25 23.59 62.99
C ASP A 342 2.41 24.19 63.80
N ASN A 343 3.66 24.08 63.30
CA ASN A 343 4.83 24.71 63.95
C ASN A 343 5.18 26.11 63.41
N VAL A 344 4.49 26.59 62.37
CA VAL A 344 4.77 27.90 61.75
C VAL A 344 3.74 28.96 62.14
N GLU A 345 2.54 28.58 62.65
CA GLU A 345 1.51 29.54 63.03
C GLU A 345 1.77 30.27 64.35
N VAL A 346 2.76 29.85 65.18
CA VAL A 346 3.06 30.52 66.47
C VAL A 346 4.03 31.70 66.27
N VAL A 347 4.70 31.91 65.15
CA VAL A 347 5.68 33.01 64.95
C VAL A 347 5.16 34.14 64.05
N ALA A 348 4.03 33.94 63.34
CA ALA A 348 3.59 34.89 62.29
C ALA A 348 2.59 35.98 62.77
N ASN A 349 2.18 36.00 64.07
CA ASN A 349 1.19 36.97 64.55
C ASN A 349 1.78 38.26 65.18
N ALA A 350 3.08 38.56 64.97
CA ALA A 350 3.74 39.79 65.41
C ALA A 350 4.00 40.88 64.42
N ASP A 351 3.88 40.59 63.06
CA ASP A 351 4.38 41.53 62.07
C ASP A 351 3.38 42.10 61.01
N ILE A 352 2.06 41.92 61.23
CA ILE A 352 1.03 42.42 60.26
C ILE A 352 0.38 43.72 60.76
N ARG A 353 1.09 44.61 61.43
CA ARG A 353 0.51 45.95 61.78
C ARG A 353 1.18 47.16 61.18
N ASN A 354 2.11 47.01 60.21
CA ASN A 354 2.82 48.18 59.72
C ASN A 354 3.16 48.18 58.21
N LYS A 355 2.23 47.88 57.31
CA LYS A 355 2.40 48.20 55.85
C LYS A 355 1.08 48.50 55.13
N HIS A 356 0.36 49.48 55.62
CA HIS A 356 -0.66 50.19 54.84
C HIS A 356 -0.28 51.65 54.78
N GLN A 357 0.59 52.01 53.85
CA GLN A 357 0.73 53.38 53.31
C GLN A 357 1.80 53.37 52.22
N HIS A 358 1.39 53.45 51.00
CA HIS A 358 1.99 54.07 49.84
C HIS A 358 1.66 53.38 48.51
N PHE A 359 0.55 53.76 47.96
CA PHE A 359 0.38 53.74 46.52
C PHE A 359 -0.24 55.05 46.06
N SER A 360 0.62 55.98 45.73
CA SER A 360 0.22 57.18 44.99
C SER A 360 0.65 57.08 43.54
N LYS A 361 -0.37 57.15 42.67
CA LYS A 361 -0.42 57.72 41.34
C LYS A 361 0.89 57.91 40.56
N VAL A 362 1.00 57.25 39.39
CA VAL A 362 1.60 57.83 38.19
C VAL A 362 0.61 57.74 37.05
N LYS A 363 0.21 58.88 36.55
CA LYS A 363 -0.40 59.14 35.24
C LYS A 363 0.73 59.12 34.22
N ILE A 364 0.59 58.50 33.11
CA ILE A 364 0.57 59.02 31.75
C ILE A 364 0.13 57.91 30.82
#